data_573c9ca668a3042c23768b380518371e
#
_entry.id   573c9ca668a3042c23768b380518371e
#
_cell.length_a   1.000
_cell.length_b   1.000
_cell.length_c   1.000
_cell.angle_alpha   90.00
_cell.angle_beta   90.00
_cell.angle_gamma   90.00
#
_symmetry.space_group_name_H-M   'P 1'
#
loop_
_entity.id
_entity.type
_entity.pdbx_description
1 polymer ?
#
loop_
_entity_poly.entity_id
_entity_poly.type
_entity_poly.pdbx_seq_one_letter_code
_entity_poly.pdbx_strand_id
1 'polypeptide(L)'
;MKNKVRKILMILSCLISLSFTLSAQNPYLPLWEFIPDGEPYVFEDPDCPGKYRVYIYGSHDNLKWMYCGRDQVVWSAPIEDLTRWRYDGVIFKVNESPELYKLNADGTDDVLFAPDVTVTTDTDGKKTYYLFPNNQGSGRNSMIAKSDRPDGPFTVCNWNKERPRETFGCLGFDPAVFVDDDGRVYGYWGFGISHGAELDPATICTVKPGTEVVENMI
;
A
#
# COMPACT_ATOMS: atom_id res chain seq x y z
N MET A 1 -23.39 -16.77 58.25
CA MET A 1 -23.41 -17.43 56.92
C MET A 1 -23.81 -16.50 55.76
N LYS A 2 -24.91 -15.74 55.84
CA LYS A 2 -25.41 -14.88 54.76
C LYS A 2 -24.37 -13.86 54.24
N ASN A 3 -23.59 -13.22 55.10
CA ASN A 3 -22.59 -12.22 54.69
C ASN A 3 -21.33 -12.83 53.97
N LYS A 4 -20.93 -14.05 54.28
CA LYS A 4 -19.85 -14.73 53.56
C LYS A 4 -20.27 -15.14 52.15
N VAL A 5 -21.49 -15.62 51.98
CA VAL A 5 -22.02 -15.99 50.68
C VAL A 5 -22.18 -14.76 49.76
N ARG A 6 -22.63 -13.63 50.32
CA ARG A 6 -22.74 -12.35 49.58
C ARG A 6 -21.38 -11.84 49.12
N LYS A 7 -20.34 -11.91 49.94
CA LYS A 7 -18.96 -11.53 49.56
C LYS A 7 -18.40 -12.45 48.48
N ILE A 8 -18.64 -13.74 48.56
CA ILE A 8 -18.18 -14.73 47.56
C ILE A 8 -18.90 -14.49 46.22
N LEU A 9 -20.21 -14.21 46.21
CA LEU A 9 -20.95 -13.85 45.01
C LEU A 9 -20.48 -12.53 44.37
N MET A 10 -20.15 -11.52 45.19
CA MET A 10 -19.56 -10.27 44.66
C MET A 10 -18.21 -10.47 44.00
N ILE A 11 -17.32 -11.26 44.65
CA ILE A 11 -16.00 -11.57 44.10
C ILE A 11 -16.13 -12.37 42.79
N LEU A 12 -17.02 -13.35 42.77
CA LEU A 12 -17.30 -14.14 41.56
C LEU A 12 -17.89 -13.30 40.44
N SER A 13 -18.77 -12.36 40.76
CA SER A 13 -19.35 -11.40 39.76
C SER A 13 -18.28 -10.44 39.23
N CYS A 14 -17.36 -9.94 40.09
CA CYS A 14 -16.21 -9.13 39.63
C CYS A 14 -15.21 -9.94 38.80
N LEU A 15 -14.96 -11.21 39.12
CA LEU A 15 -14.09 -12.06 38.32
C LEU A 15 -14.71 -12.40 36.95
N ILE A 16 -16.04 -12.57 36.88
CA ILE A 16 -16.77 -12.80 35.62
C ILE A 16 -16.80 -11.53 34.78
N SER A 17 -16.93 -10.34 35.38
CA SER A 17 -16.88 -9.07 34.63
C SER A 17 -15.47 -8.70 34.17
N LEU A 18 -14.40 -9.19 34.79
CA LEU A 18 -13.03 -9.05 34.30
C LEU A 18 -12.68 -10.06 33.19
N SER A 19 -13.54 -11.05 32.95
CA SER A 19 -13.38 -12.03 31.84
C SER A 19 -13.92 -11.53 30.52
N PHE A 20 -14.49 -10.34 30.45
CA PHE A 20 -14.72 -9.66 29.19
C PHE A 20 -13.37 -9.12 28.67
N THR A 21 -12.59 -10.05 28.28
CA THR A 21 -11.60 -10.11 27.24
C THR A 21 -11.20 -8.76 26.66
N LEU A 22 -10.08 -8.27 27.08
CA LEU A 22 -9.14 -7.63 26.19
C LEU A 22 -8.76 -8.70 25.13
N SER A 23 -9.58 -8.86 24.09
CA SER A 23 -9.17 -9.57 22.91
C SER A 23 -8.23 -8.65 22.15
N ALA A 24 -6.97 -8.65 22.55
CA ALA A 24 -5.95 -8.14 21.66
C ALA A 24 -5.92 -9.08 20.46
N GLN A 25 -6.51 -8.67 19.34
CA GLN A 25 -6.32 -9.36 18.07
C GLN A 25 -4.93 -9.02 17.56
N ASN A 26 -4.01 -9.88 17.83
CA ASN A 26 -2.72 -9.92 17.18
C ASN A 26 -2.44 -11.40 16.81
N PRO A 27 -2.31 -11.73 15.54
CA PRO A 27 -2.25 -10.87 14.36
C PRO A 27 -3.63 -10.27 13.99
N TYR A 28 -3.61 -9.10 13.36
CA TYR A 28 -4.82 -8.39 12.92
C TYR A 28 -5.38 -8.94 11.58
N LEU A 29 -4.55 -9.58 10.78
CA LEU A 29 -4.96 -10.32 9.58
C LEU A 29 -5.04 -11.83 9.84
N PRO A 30 -5.73 -12.59 8.99
CA PRO A 30 -5.73 -14.05 9.06
C PRO A 30 -4.32 -14.64 8.98
N LEU A 31 -4.07 -15.74 9.71
CA LEU A 31 -2.75 -16.37 9.79
C LEU A 31 -2.23 -16.95 8.45
N TRP A 32 -3.05 -17.00 7.43
CA TRP A 32 -2.67 -17.46 6.10
C TRP A 32 -2.33 -16.30 5.15
N GLU A 33 -2.55 -15.07 5.59
CA GLU A 33 -2.25 -13.88 4.80
C GLU A 33 -0.87 -13.35 5.14
N PHE A 34 -0.09 -13.04 4.12
CA PHE A 34 1.29 -12.58 4.25
C PHE A 34 1.49 -11.33 3.41
N ILE A 35 1.32 -10.19 4.05
CA ILE A 35 1.53 -8.87 3.47
C ILE A 35 2.67 -8.19 4.26
N PRO A 36 3.93 -8.56 4.01
CA PRO A 36 5.05 -7.82 4.58
C PRO A 36 5.11 -6.41 3.99
N ASP A 37 5.87 -5.54 4.63
CA ASP A 37 6.08 -4.16 4.22
C ASP A 37 4.76 -3.37 4.09
N GLY A 38 3.80 -3.68 4.97
CA GLY A 38 2.45 -3.12 4.91
C GLY A 38 2.41 -1.64 5.26
N GLU A 39 2.09 -0.79 4.28
CA GLU A 39 1.90 0.65 4.43
C GLU A 39 0.45 0.98 4.75
N PRO A 40 0.16 1.53 5.95
CA PRO A 40 -1.19 1.89 6.34
C PRO A 40 -1.55 3.32 5.91
N TYR A 41 -2.65 3.48 5.20
CA TYR A 41 -3.21 4.77 4.83
C TYR A 41 -4.67 4.89 5.24
N VAL A 42 -5.08 6.10 5.60
CA VAL A 42 -6.48 6.42 5.91
C VAL A 42 -7.11 7.14 4.73
N PHE A 43 -8.06 6.48 4.08
CA PHE A 43 -8.82 7.07 2.98
C PHE A 43 -10.32 6.97 3.26
N GLU A 44 -11.09 7.82 2.57
CA GLU A 44 -12.54 7.74 2.59
C GLU A 44 -13.00 6.40 1.97
N ASP A 45 -14.01 5.78 2.59
CA ASP A 45 -14.63 4.57 2.07
C ASP A 45 -15.39 4.91 0.77
N PRO A 46 -14.97 4.38 -0.40
CA PRO A 46 -15.60 4.72 -1.67
C PRO A 46 -17.06 4.29 -1.78
N ASP A 47 -17.49 3.34 -0.94
CA ASP A 47 -18.86 2.82 -0.91
C ASP A 47 -19.72 3.47 0.18
N CYS A 48 -19.09 4.24 1.09
CA CYS A 48 -19.77 4.90 2.21
C CYS A 48 -19.25 6.33 2.41
N PRO A 49 -19.69 7.33 1.62
CA PRO A 49 -19.23 8.71 1.71
C PRO A 49 -19.28 9.26 3.13
N GLY A 50 -18.22 9.96 3.54
CA GLY A 50 -18.05 10.52 4.88
C GLY A 50 -17.59 9.51 5.93
N LYS A 51 -17.36 8.24 5.57
CA LYS A 51 -16.72 7.23 6.40
C LYS A 51 -15.28 7.03 5.94
N TYR A 52 -14.43 6.62 6.88
CA TYR A 52 -13.00 6.41 6.61
C TYR A 52 -12.59 5.01 6.99
N ARG A 53 -11.61 4.49 6.27
CA ARG A 53 -11.01 3.18 6.53
C ARG A 53 -9.49 3.31 6.55
N VAL A 54 -8.86 2.48 7.35
CA VAL A 54 -7.43 2.18 7.20
C VAL A 54 -7.30 1.13 6.12
N TYR A 55 -6.48 1.40 5.12
CA TYR A 55 -6.09 0.47 4.07
C TYR A 55 -4.64 0.05 4.31
N ILE A 56 -4.33 -1.22 4.17
CA ILE A 56 -2.96 -1.74 4.24
C ILE A 56 -2.57 -2.27 2.87
N TYR A 57 -1.52 -1.69 2.32
CA TYR A 57 -0.91 -2.08 1.06
C TYR A 57 0.46 -2.69 1.38
N GLY A 58 0.80 -3.79 0.76
CA GLY A 58 2.09 -4.42 0.97
C GLY A 58 2.42 -5.41 -0.14
N SER A 59 3.63 -5.92 -0.13
CA SER A 59 3.98 -7.06 -0.96
C SER A 59 3.13 -8.25 -0.57
N HIS A 60 2.91 -9.18 -1.51
CA HIS A 60 2.08 -10.35 -1.26
C HIS A 60 2.91 -11.62 -1.40
N ASP A 61 3.36 -12.16 -0.27
CA ASP A 61 4.28 -13.29 -0.25
C ASP A 61 3.61 -14.60 -0.63
N ASN A 62 4.37 -15.41 -1.36
CA ASN A 62 3.98 -16.78 -1.65
C ASN A 62 4.66 -17.75 -0.68
N LEU A 63 3.88 -18.40 0.16
CA LEU A 63 4.30 -19.31 1.23
C LEU A 63 5.29 -20.42 0.85
N LYS A 64 5.41 -20.76 -0.44
CA LYS A 64 6.13 -21.99 -0.78
C LYS A 64 7.60 -21.77 -1.10
N TRP A 65 8.00 -20.59 -1.60
CA TRP A 65 9.34 -20.44 -2.17
C TRP A 65 9.73 -19.04 -2.64
N MET A 66 8.86 -18.03 -2.45
CA MET A 66 9.19 -16.67 -2.83
C MET A 66 8.65 -15.67 -1.79
N TYR A 67 9.55 -14.87 -1.23
CA TYR A 67 9.17 -13.58 -0.69
C TYR A 67 8.82 -12.68 -1.88
N CYS A 68 7.78 -11.88 -1.78
CA CYS A 68 7.18 -11.11 -2.87
C CYS A 68 6.52 -11.98 -3.96
N GLY A 69 5.34 -11.56 -4.34
CA GLY A 69 4.53 -12.27 -5.32
C GLY A 69 4.44 -11.52 -6.65
N ARG A 70 3.46 -11.92 -7.45
CA ARG A 70 3.15 -11.32 -8.75
C ARG A 70 1.90 -10.45 -8.70
N ASP A 71 1.30 -10.33 -7.56
CA ASP A 71 0.16 -9.48 -7.30
C ASP A 71 0.35 -8.74 -5.98
N GLN A 72 -0.46 -7.73 -5.79
CA GLN A 72 -0.58 -6.98 -4.55
C GLN A 72 -2.05 -6.93 -4.18
N VAL A 73 -2.32 -7.06 -2.90
CA VAL A 73 -3.65 -7.07 -2.32
C VAL A 73 -3.82 -5.91 -1.36
N VAL A 74 -5.07 -5.61 -1.03
CA VAL A 74 -5.37 -4.63 0.02
C VAL A 74 -6.39 -5.19 0.99
N TRP A 75 -6.14 -4.92 2.25
CA TRP A 75 -7.06 -5.15 3.35
C TRP A 75 -7.43 -3.82 3.97
N SER A 76 -8.68 -3.69 4.42
CA SER A 76 -9.10 -2.47 5.09
C SER A 76 -10.00 -2.72 6.29
N ALA A 77 -9.99 -1.77 7.23
CA ALA A 77 -10.87 -1.76 8.39
C ALA A 77 -11.44 -0.36 8.62
N PRO A 78 -12.67 -0.22 9.15
CA PRO A 78 -13.17 1.08 9.59
C PRO A 78 -12.25 1.69 10.65
N ILE A 79 -11.98 2.99 10.59
CA ILE A 79 -11.13 3.65 11.59
C ILE A 79 -11.69 3.56 13.01
N GLU A 80 -13.01 3.39 13.14
CA GLU A 80 -13.69 3.26 14.43
C GLU A 80 -13.55 1.85 15.04
N ASP A 81 -13.17 0.84 14.23
CA ASP A 81 -13.07 -0.54 14.68
C ASP A 81 -12.02 -1.33 13.88
N LEU A 82 -10.78 -1.27 14.31
CA LEU A 82 -9.65 -1.97 13.70
C LEU A 82 -9.63 -3.49 13.99
N THR A 83 -10.70 -4.04 14.51
CA THR A 83 -10.89 -5.50 14.61
C THR A 83 -11.66 -6.08 13.45
N ARG A 84 -12.23 -5.23 12.57
CA ARG A 84 -13.10 -5.61 11.46
C ARG A 84 -12.40 -5.48 10.12
N TRP A 85 -11.30 -6.22 9.95
CA TRP A 85 -10.58 -6.27 8.70
C TRP A 85 -11.38 -7.01 7.62
N ARG A 86 -11.37 -6.43 6.43
CA ARG A 86 -11.99 -6.94 5.22
C ARG A 86 -10.95 -7.11 4.13
N TYR A 87 -10.97 -8.23 3.44
CA TYR A 87 -10.22 -8.41 2.20
C TYR A 87 -10.92 -7.66 1.07
N ASP A 88 -10.31 -6.63 0.54
CA ASP A 88 -10.86 -5.84 -0.55
C ASP A 88 -10.47 -6.38 -1.93
N GLY A 89 -9.45 -7.21 -1.99
CA GLY A 89 -9.10 -7.94 -3.20
C GLY A 89 -7.68 -7.71 -3.70
N VAL A 90 -7.41 -8.28 -4.87
CA VAL A 90 -6.19 -8.03 -5.61
C VAL A 90 -6.31 -6.68 -6.34
N ILE A 91 -5.39 -5.78 -6.06
CA ILE A 91 -5.41 -4.41 -6.59
C ILE A 91 -4.54 -4.24 -7.83
N PHE A 92 -3.49 -5.07 -7.96
CA PHE A 92 -2.56 -5.02 -9.08
C PHE A 92 -1.93 -6.40 -9.33
N LYS A 93 -1.70 -6.73 -10.60
CA LYS A 93 -1.03 -7.97 -11.03
C LYS A 93 -0.11 -7.71 -12.21
N VAL A 94 1.08 -8.29 -12.20
CA VAL A 94 2.02 -8.18 -13.34
C VAL A 94 1.58 -8.95 -14.58
N ASN A 95 0.77 -9.98 -14.44
CA ASN A 95 0.40 -10.88 -15.53
C ASN A 95 -0.96 -10.55 -16.18
N GLU A 96 -1.66 -9.52 -15.75
CA GLU A 96 -2.94 -9.10 -16.36
C GLU A 96 -2.79 -8.08 -17.49
N SER A 97 -1.64 -7.41 -17.57
CA SER A 97 -1.33 -6.50 -18.67
C SER A 97 -0.51 -7.24 -19.74
N PRO A 98 -0.96 -7.26 -21.01
CA PRO A 98 -0.16 -7.86 -22.11
C PRO A 98 1.24 -7.24 -22.24
N GLU A 99 1.39 -5.99 -21.84
CA GLU A 99 2.65 -5.28 -21.82
C GLU A 99 3.59 -5.79 -20.71
N LEU A 100 3.02 -6.22 -19.58
CA LEU A 100 3.76 -6.79 -18.44
C LEU A 100 4.04 -8.27 -18.57
N TYR A 101 3.30 -8.96 -19.42
CA TYR A 101 3.39 -10.42 -19.58
C TYR A 101 4.69 -10.92 -20.25
N LYS A 102 5.58 -10.03 -20.61
CA LYS A 102 6.85 -10.43 -21.19
C LYS A 102 7.82 -10.82 -20.07
N LEU A 103 8.27 -12.07 -20.13
CA LEU A 103 9.34 -12.55 -19.28
C LEU A 103 10.57 -11.65 -19.36
N ASN A 104 11.30 -11.53 -18.28
CA ASN A 104 12.64 -10.94 -18.26
C ASN A 104 13.57 -11.70 -19.24
N ALA A 105 14.72 -11.12 -19.56
CA ALA A 105 15.67 -11.72 -20.47
C ALA A 105 16.17 -13.11 -20.02
N ASP A 106 16.13 -13.38 -18.72
CA ASP A 106 16.46 -14.67 -18.11
C ASP A 106 15.29 -15.66 -18.04
N GLY A 107 14.13 -15.30 -18.59
CA GLY A 107 12.92 -16.12 -18.60
C GLY A 107 12.09 -16.06 -17.32
N THR A 108 12.42 -15.19 -16.36
CA THR A 108 11.65 -14.99 -15.15
C THR A 108 10.55 -13.94 -15.33
N ASP A 109 9.46 -14.06 -14.59
CA ASP A 109 8.45 -13.00 -14.50
C ASP A 109 8.91 -11.89 -13.56
N ASP A 110 8.36 -10.72 -13.76
CA ASP A 110 8.47 -9.63 -12.78
C ASP A 110 7.84 -10.06 -11.44
N VAL A 111 8.42 -9.59 -10.36
CA VAL A 111 7.86 -9.67 -9.02
C VAL A 111 7.61 -8.26 -8.50
N LEU A 112 6.67 -8.15 -7.56
CA LEU A 112 6.27 -6.91 -6.93
C LEU A 112 6.77 -6.91 -5.48
N PHE A 113 7.53 -5.88 -5.13
CA PHE A 113 8.10 -5.69 -3.80
C PHE A 113 7.21 -4.78 -2.94
N ALA A 114 7.78 -4.14 -1.93
CA ALA A 114 7.08 -3.21 -1.06
C ALA A 114 6.47 -2.05 -1.87
N PRO A 115 5.15 -1.94 -1.95
CA PRO A 115 4.50 -0.83 -2.66
C PRO A 115 4.36 0.39 -1.77
N ASP A 116 4.13 1.53 -2.40
CA ASP A 116 3.60 2.72 -1.74
C ASP A 116 2.33 3.20 -2.45
N VAL A 117 1.50 3.96 -1.74
CA VAL A 117 0.28 4.56 -2.29
C VAL A 117 0.17 6.02 -1.88
N THR A 118 -0.11 6.89 -2.83
CA THR A 118 -0.45 8.28 -2.54
C THR A 118 -1.74 8.70 -3.24
N VAL A 119 -2.30 9.83 -2.84
CA VAL A 119 -3.52 10.38 -3.43
C VAL A 119 -3.32 11.84 -3.82
N THR A 120 -3.82 12.20 -4.98
CA THR A 120 -3.96 13.61 -5.38
C THR A 120 -5.42 13.97 -5.49
N THR A 121 -5.72 15.26 -5.30
CA THR A 121 -7.07 15.80 -5.51
C THR A 121 -6.96 16.93 -6.52
N ASP A 122 -7.73 16.86 -7.59
CA ASP A 122 -7.79 17.92 -8.59
C ASP A 122 -8.63 19.12 -8.13
N THR A 123 -8.70 20.16 -8.96
CA THR A 123 -9.46 21.39 -8.68
C THR A 123 -10.96 21.17 -8.50
N ASP A 124 -11.48 20.09 -9.07
CA ASP A 124 -12.90 19.73 -9.00
C ASP A 124 -13.19 18.80 -7.80
N GLY A 125 -12.17 18.51 -6.98
CA GLY A 125 -12.28 17.66 -5.81
C GLY A 125 -12.21 16.16 -6.12
N LYS A 126 -11.91 15.78 -7.37
CA LYS A 126 -11.78 14.38 -7.76
C LYS A 126 -10.45 13.83 -7.29
N LYS A 127 -10.50 12.71 -6.57
CA LYS A 127 -9.33 11.99 -6.08
C LYS A 127 -8.79 11.04 -7.15
N THR A 128 -7.47 10.96 -7.24
CA THR A 128 -6.76 9.93 -8.01
C THR A 128 -5.74 9.28 -7.08
N TYR A 129 -5.84 7.98 -6.92
CA TYR A 129 -4.92 7.17 -6.14
C TYR A 129 -3.82 6.65 -7.06
N TYR A 130 -2.58 6.72 -6.61
CA TYR A 130 -1.42 6.23 -7.33
C TYR A 130 -0.75 5.14 -6.51
N LEU A 131 -0.57 3.99 -7.13
CA LEU A 131 0.17 2.86 -6.59
C LEU A 131 1.56 2.84 -7.25
N PHE A 132 2.59 2.69 -6.44
CA PHE A 132 3.97 2.46 -6.84
C PHE A 132 4.31 1.00 -6.52
N PRO A 133 4.05 0.06 -7.44
CA PRO A 133 4.06 -1.37 -7.13
C PRO A 133 5.45 -1.94 -6.91
N ASN A 134 6.50 -1.12 -6.97
CA ASN A 134 7.89 -1.54 -6.81
C ASN A 134 8.24 -2.74 -7.71
N ASN A 135 7.93 -2.60 -8.99
CA ASN A 135 8.28 -3.59 -10.01
C ASN A 135 9.75 -3.44 -10.39
N GLN A 136 10.52 -4.51 -10.34
CA GLN A 136 11.94 -4.52 -10.70
C GLN A 136 12.21 -5.17 -12.04
N GLY A 137 11.20 -5.35 -12.87
CA GLY A 137 11.37 -5.83 -14.24
C GLY A 137 12.17 -4.89 -15.12
N SER A 138 12.91 -5.43 -16.07
CA SER A 138 13.79 -4.66 -16.97
C SER A 138 13.04 -3.53 -17.69
N GLY A 139 13.48 -2.28 -17.46
CA GLY A 139 12.86 -1.08 -17.99
C GLY A 139 11.55 -0.66 -17.32
N ARG A 140 11.16 -1.26 -16.19
CA ARG A 140 9.90 -1.00 -15.49
C ARG A 140 10.06 -0.59 -14.02
N ASN A 141 11.25 -0.19 -13.63
CA ASN A 141 11.56 0.13 -12.23
C ASN A 141 10.76 1.32 -11.68
N SER A 142 10.43 2.29 -12.52
CA SER A 142 9.62 3.47 -12.15
C SER A 142 8.14 3.28 -12.45
N MET A 143 7.63 2.05 -12.36
CA MET A 143 6.23 1.78 -12.68
C MET A 143 5.28 2.49 -11.72
N ILE A 144 4.25 3.12 -12.28
CA ILE A 144 3.15 3.73 -11.53
C ILE A 144 1.84 3.25 -12.11
N ALA A 145 0.92 2.89 -11.25
CA ALA A 145 -0.44 2.59 -11.61
C ALA A 145 -1.41 3.55 -10.91
N LYS A 146 -2.58 3.77 -11.46
CA LYS A 146 -3.60 4.67 -10.90
C LYS A 146 -4.97 4.04 -10.84
N SER A 147 -5.78 4.52 -9.91
CA SER A 147 -7.19 4.19 -9.74
C SER A 147 -7.98 5.41 -9.27
N ASP A 148 -9.28 5.41 -9.44
CA ASP A 148 -10.20 6.36 -8.82
C ASP A 148 -10.69 5.87 -7.44
N ARG A 149 -10.26 4.69 -7.00
CA ARG A 149 -10.60 4.06 -5.71
C ARG A 149 -9.34 3.64 -4.96
N PRO A 150 -9.32 3.72 -3.61
CA PRO A 150 -8.20 3.24 -2.80
C PRO A 150 -8.04 1.71 -2.85
N ASP A 151 -9.12 0.98 -3.09
CA ASP A 151 -9.15 -0.48 -3.20
C ASP A 151 -8.98 -0.98 -4.65
N GLY A 152 -8.55 -0.12 -5.58
CA GLY A 152 -8.25 -0.47 -6.96
C GLY A 152 -9.50 -0.81 -7.80
N PRO A 153 -9.34 -1.53 -8.92
CA PRO A 153 -8.06 -1.99 -9.48
C PRO A 153 -7.20 -0.84 -10.00
N PHE A 154 -5.88 -1.01 -9.94
CA PHE A 154 -4.92 -0.04 -10.44
C PHE A 154 -4.43 -0.40 -11.83
N THR A 155 -4.30 0.59 -12.70
CA THR A 155 -3.82 0.42 -14.09
C THR A 155 -2.58 1.27 -14.33
N VAL A 156 -1.53 0.68 -14.93
CA VAL A 156 -0.29 1.38 -15.24
C VAL A 156 -0.56 2.61 -16.10
N CYS A 157 0.01 3.75 -15.70
CA CYS A 157 -0.27 5.03 -16.32
C CYS A 157 0.97 5.74 -16.92
N ASN A 158 2.16 5.23 -16.69
CA ASN A 158 3.42 5.85 -17.14
C ASN A 158 4.19 4.99 -18.15
N TRP A 159 3.47 4.36 -19.11
CA TRP A 159 4.11 3.66 -20.22
C TRP A 159 4.90 4.62 -21.10
N ASN A 160 6.13 4.19 -21.47
CA ASN A 160 6.95 4.93 -22.40
C ASN A 160 6.40 4.77 -23.84
N LYS A 161 6.08 5.88 -24.50
CA LYS A 161 5.50 5.86 -25.85
C LYS A 161 6.48 5.40 -26.92
N GLU A 162 7.78 5.67 -26.72
CA GLU A 162 8.84 5.32 -27.69
C GLU A 162 9.38 3.92 -27.47
N ARG A 163 9.29 3.43 -26.23
CA ARG A 163 9.74 2.09 -25.82
C ARG A 163 8.60 1.35 -25.15
N PRO A 164 7.69 0.77 -25.95
CA PRO A 164 6.59 -0.02 -25.42
C PRO A 164 7.08 -1.11 -24.47
N ARG A 165 6.41 -1.28 -23.34
CA ARG A 165 6.77 -2.19 -22.23
C ARG A 165 7.85 -1.69 -21.29
N GLU A 166 8.32 -0.47 -21.46
CA GLU A 166 9.10 0.23 -20.46
C GLU A 166 8.24 1.34 -19.84
N THR A 167 8.54 1.69 -18.61
CA THR A 167 7.94 2.84 -17.94
C THR A 167 8.95 3.99 -17.90
N PHE A 168 8.44 5.21 -17.77
CA PHE A 168 9.29 6.37 -17.58
C PHE A 168 9.16 6.89 -16.14
N GLY A 169 10.21 7.55 -15.67
CA GLY A 169 10.26 8.13 -14.34
C GLY A 169 11.65 8.02 -13.71
N CYS A 170 11.82 8.63 -12.55
CA CYS A 170 13.09 8.63 -11.82
C CYS A 170 13.08 7.71 -10.59
N LEU A 171 11.90 7.26 -10.16
CA LEU A 171 11.78 6.41 -8.97
C LEU A 171 12.44 5.05 -9.23
N GLY A 172 13.19 4.59 -8.24
CA GLY A 172 13.88 3.31 -8.27
C GLY A 172 13.24 2.29 -7.32
N PHE A 173 14.08 1.47 -6.70
CA PHE A 173 13.67 0.45 -5.74
C PHE A 173 13.16 1.09 -4.44
N ASP A 174 12.18 0.48 -3.80
CA ASP A 174 11.51 0.93 -2.57
C ASP A 174 11.04 2.40 -2.67
N PRO A 175 10.15 2.70 -3.63
CA PRO A 175 9.64 4.05 -3.80
C PRO A 175 8.67 4.42 -2.68
N ALA A 176 8.78 5.66 -2.20
CA ALA A 176 7.81 6.31 -1.35
C ALA A 176 7.50 7.70 -1.92
N VAL A 177 6.23 8.06 -2.06
CA VAL A 177 5.83 9.33 -2.66
C VAL A 177 4.88 10.08 -1.73
N PHE A 178 5.29 11.26 -1.35
CA PHE A 178 4.55 12.15 -0.47
C PHE A 178 4.01 13.36 -1.23
N VAL A 179 2.74 13.64 -1.04
CA VAL A 179 2.09 14.87 -1.53
C VAL A 179 1.87 15.80 -0.34
N ASP A 180 2.51 16.96 -0.37
CA ASP A 180 2.43 17.95 0.71
C ASP A 180 1.14 18.78 0.60
N ASP A 181 0.78 19.45 1.69
CA ASP A 181 -0.43 20.28 1.79
C ASP A 181 -0.44 21.46 0.79
N ASP A 182 0.74 21.90 0.36
CA ASP A 182 0.90 22.96 -0.66
C ASP A 182 0.85 22.43 -2.11
N GLY A 183 0.64 21.12 -2.29
CA GLY A 183 0.56 20.45 -3.58
C GLY A 183 1.91 20.08 -4.18
N ARG A 184 3.03 20.29 -3.48
CA ARG A 184 4.32 19.75 -3.90
C ARG A 184 4.35 18.24 -3.70
N VAL A 185 5.08 17.57 -4.57
CA VAL A 185 5.24 16.13 -4.55
C VAL A 185 6.70 15.78 -4.35
N TYR A 186 6.98 14.88 -3.44
CA TYR A 186 8.32 14.40 -3.13
C TYR A 186 8.40 12.90 -3.32
N GLY A 187 9.45 12.44 -3.99
CA GLY A 187 9.74 11.02 -4.15
C GLY A 187 11.02 10.65 -3.43
N TYR A 188 10.99 9.50 -2.78
CA TYR A 188 12.12 8.88 -2.11
C TYR A 188 12.27 7.45 -2.62
N TRP A 189 13.49 6.97 -2.81
CA TRP A 189 13.73 5.60 -3.26
C TRP A 189 15.17 5.19 -2.99
N GLY A 190 15.46 3.90 -3.04
CA GLY A 190 16.82 3.37 -3.00
C GLY A 190 16.98 2.15 -2.12
N PHE A 191 18.04 1.41 -2.39
CA PHE A 191 18.51 0.30 -1.56
C PHE A 191 20.02 0.42 -1.36
N GLY A 192 20.43 0.68 -0.12
CA GLY A 192 21.83 0.97 0.24
C GLY A 192 22.26 2.42 0.00
N ILE A 193 21.74 3.07 -1.02
CA ILE A 193 21.88 4.53 -1.26
C ILE A 193 20.47 5.10 -1.36
N SER A 194 20.18 6.07 -0.49
CA SER A 194 18.91 6.77 -0.51
C SER A 194 18.93 7.94 -1.49
N HIS A 195 17.85 8.09 -2.22
CA HIS A 195 17.61 9.19 -3.15
C HIS A 195 16.34 9.93 -2.77
N GLY A 196 16.28 11.21 -3.08
CA GLY A 196 15.09 12.01 -2.95
C GLY A 196 15.04 13.12 -3.99
N ALA A 197 13.84 13.48 -4.41
CA ALA A 197 13.63 14.58 -5.34
C ALA A 197 12.25 15.21 -5.15
N GLU A 198 12.15 16.50 -5.47
CA GLU A 198 10.85 17.09 -5.74
C GLU A 198 10.39 16.62 -7.13
N LEU A 199 9.21 16.04 -7.18
CA LEU A 199 8.63 15.48 -8.41
C LEU A 199 7.72 16.50 -9.09
N ASP A 200 7.58 16.37 -10.40
CA ASP A 200 6.59 17.11 -11.17
C ASP A 200 5.17 16.60 -10.83
N PRO A 201 4.30 17.43 -10.24
CA PRO A 201 2.95 17.02 -9.89
C PRO A 201 2.12 16.52 -11.08
N ALA A 202 2.47 16.91 -12.30
CA ALA A 202 1.76 16.45 -13.50
C ALA A 202 2.04 14.98 -13.85
N THR A 203 3.18 14.45 -13.43
CA THR A 203 3.61 13.07 -13.74
C THR A 203 3.68 12.18 -12.51
N ILE A 204 3.90 12.76 -11.33
CA ILE A 204 4.13 12.04 -10.05
C ILE A 204 5.36 11.13 -10.06
N CYS A 205 6.19 11.18 -11.10
CA CYS A 205 7.32 10.25 -11.26
C CYS A 205 8.55 10.85 -11.91
N THR A 206 8.50 12.04 -12.44
CA THR A 206 9.67 12.73 -13.02
C THR A 206 10.14 13.81 -12.09
N VAL A 207 11.45 14.08 -12.10
CA VAL A 207 12.00 15.20 -11.35
C VAL A 207 11.42 16.51 -11.86
N LYS A 208 10.99 17.36 -10.95
CA LYS A 208 10.45 18.68 -11.28
C LYS A 208 11.50 19.52 -12.00
N PRO A 209 11.16 20.18 -13.11
CA PRO A 209 12.09 21.07 -13.80
C PRO A 209 12.70 22.11 -12.87
N GLY A 210 14.03 22.23 -12.89
CA GLY A 210 14.79 23.17 -12.06
C GLY A 210 15.11 22.66 -10.65
N THR A 211 14.80 21.41 -10.35
CA THR A 211 15.26 20.71 -9.14
C THR A 211 16.18 19.54 -9.50
N GLU A 212 16.84 18.95 -8.53
CA GLU A 212 17.81 17.87 -8.70
C GLU A 212 17.46 16.69 -7.79
N VAL A 213 17.98 15.51 -8.16
CA VAL A 213 17.99 14.35 -7.27
C VAL A 213 19.06 14.55 -6.22
N VAL A 214 18.71 14.38 -4.97
CA VAL A 214 19.64 14.37 -3.83
C VAL A 214 19.94 12.92 -3.47
N GLU A 215 21.23 12.59 -3.35
CA GLU A 215 21.69 11.27 -2.94
C GLU A 215 22.18 11.27 -1.48
N ASN A 216 22.19 10.10 -0.86
CA ASN A 216 22.68 9.90 0.52
C ASN A 216 21.96 10.82 1.52
N MET A 217 20.62 10.83 1.47
CA MET A 217 19.80 11.67 2.34
C MET A 217 19.77 11.18 3.80
N ILE A 218 20.21 9.96 4.07
CA ILE A 218 20.26 9.33 5.39
C ILE A 218 21.65 8.73 5.58
#